data_f1d3e052733c7f675cc909fbd81e6abb
#
_entry.id   f1d3e052733c7f675cc909fbd81e6abb
#
_cell.length_a   1.000
_cell.length_b   1.000
_cell.length_c   1.000
_cell.angle_alpha   90.00
_cell.angle_beta   90.00
_cell.angle_gamma   90.00
#
_symmetry.space_group_name_H-M   'P 1'
#
loop_
_entity.id
_entity.type
_entity.pdbx_description
1 polymer ?
#
loop_
_entity_poly.entity_id
_entity_poly.type
_entity_poly.pdbx_seq_one_letter_code
_entity_poly.pdbx_strand_id
1 'polypeptide(L)'
;DRYRAKEGEKISLKKFSTNCDMDVDKEYVKTVSMTAALEELSLYQAKLYAQNTYGLIIVLQAMDAAGKDGTIKHVFSHLDPNGVHVVSFKQPTTEEKDHDYMWRINKALPRRGNIGIFNRSHYEDVVVTRVHDLIENDKIPKDLVDKNIWETRYRQIRDWERYLAENGFHMVKIFLHVSKDEQRDRLAERILNKKKNWKFSIADINERRFWDRYQDLYSEMIEETSTEKAPWYIVPADNKWFTRYVVSQIVLKACLLYTSPSPR
;
A
#
# COMPACT_ATOMS: atom_id res chain seq x y z
N ASP A 1 -7.19 13.89 5.38
CA ASP A 1 -8.45 13.09 5.36
C ASP A 1 -9.13 13.04 3.97
N ARG A 2 -8.73 13.91 3.03
CA ARG A 2 -9.34 14.01 1.67
C ARG A 2 -9.34 12.68 0.90
N TYR A 3 -8.28 11.90 1.04
CA TYR A 3 -8.08 10.64 0.30
C TYR A 3 -8.45 9.40 1.11
N ARG A 4 -8.92 9.59 2.34
CA ARG A 4 -9.28 8.47 3.22
C ARG A 4 -10.62 7.88 2.82
N ALA A 5 -10.66 6.59 2.56
CA ALA A 5 -11.89 5.83 2.43
C ALA A 5 -12.50 5.62 3.82
N LYS A 6 -13.76 6.05 3.99
CA LYS A 6 -14.47 5.91 5.28
C LYS A 6 -14.96 4.48 5.45
N GLU A 7 -14.97 4.01 6.68
CA GLU A 7 -15.54 2.72 7.03
C GLU A 7 -17.02 2.67 6.66
N GLY A 8 -17.44 1.59 5.98
CA GLY A 8 -18.82 1.39 5.53
C GLY A 8 -19.26 2.23 4.32
N GLU A 9 -18.34 3.03 3.73
CA GLU A 9 -18.64 3.78 2.51
C GLU A 9 -18.51 2.91 1.27
N LYS A 10 -19.51 2.96 0.38
CA LYS A 10 -19.42 2.31 -0.93
C LYS A 10 -18.34 2.95 -1.79
N ILE A 11 -17.35 2.15 -2.18
CA ILE A 11 -16.21 2.60 -2.96
C ILE A 11 -16.39 2.22 -4.43
N SER A 12 -16.16 3.21 -5.30
CA SER A 12 -15.97 3.00 -6.73
C SER A 12 -14.79 3.83 -7.18
N LEU A 13 -13.69 3.20 -7.54
CA LEU A 13 -12.46 3.88 -7.97
C LEU A 13 -12.69 4.86 -9.13
N LYS A 14 -13.72 4.62 -9.97
CA LYS A 14 -14.10 5.54 -11.06
C LYS A 14 -14.51 6.95 -10.59
N LYS A 15 -14.88 7.10 -9.32
CA LYS A 15 -15.26 8.40 -8.72
C LYS A 15 -14.09 9.16 -8.11
N PHE A 16 -12.92 8.54 -8.01
CA PHE A 16 -11.72 9.14 -7.44
C PHE A 16 -10.80 9.64 -8.54
N SER A 17 -10.22 10.83 -8.33
CA SER A 17 -9.24 11.39 -9.28
C SER A 17 -7.99 10.54 -9.33
N THR A 18 -7.41 10.42 -10.51
CA THR A 18 -6.06 9.85 -10.73
C THR A 18 -5.00 10.93 -10.85
N ASN A 19 -5.41 12.19 -11.09
CA ASN A 19 -4.56 13.35 -11.24
C ASN A 19 -4.50 14.21 -9.97
N CYS A 20 -3.58 15.17 -9.95
CA CYS A 20 -3.56 16.24 -8.96
C CYS A 20 -4.91 16.99 -8.99
N ASP A 21 -5.63 16.92 -7.88
CA ASP A 21 -6.95 17.51 -7.70
C ASP A 21 -6.93 18.67 -6.68
N MET A 22 -5.75 19.23 -6.44
CA MET A 22 -5.52 20.39 -5.58
C MET A 22 -4.94 21.54 -6.40
N ASP A 23 -5.41 22.75 -6.10
CA ASP A 23 -4.82 23.96 -6.62
C ASP A 23 -3.57 24.33 -5.80
N VAL A 24 -2.43 23.82 -6.27
CA VAL A 24 -1.14 23.98 -5.60
C VAL A 24 -0.03 24.26 -6.62
N ASP A 25 0.90 25.11 -6.27
CA ASP A 25 2.09 25.33 -7.08
C ASP A 25 3.01 24.11 -7.03
N LYS A 26 3.22 23.50 -8.18
CA LYS A 26 3.99 22.26 -8.33
C LYS A 26 5.44 22.43 -7.88
N GLU A 27 6.09 23.53 -8.23
CA GLU A 27 7.51 23.73 -7.90
C GLU A 27 7.67 24.03 -6.41
N TYR A 28 6.75 24.81 -5.82
CA TYR A 28 6.71 25.04 -4.39
C TYR A 28 6.51 23.72 -3.60
N VAL A 29 5.58 22.89 -4.04
CA VAL A 29 5.34 21.59 -3.39
C VAL A 29 6.58 20.69 -3.48
N LYS A 30 7.24 20.61 -4.63
CA LYS A 30 8.42 19.77 -4.82
C LYS A 30 9.65 20.23 -4.04
N THR A 31 9.85 21.54 -3.94
CA THR A 31 11.10 22.11 -3.38
C THR A 31 10.96 22.52 -1.92
N VAL A 32 9.79 22.98 -1.49
CA VAL A 32 9.56 23.48 -0.14
C VAL A 32 8.75 22.48 0.69
N SER A 33 7.50 22.21 0.26
CA SER A 33 6.58 21.41 1.09
C SER A 33 7.04 19.96 1.26
N MET A 34 7.59 19.37 0.20
CA MET A 34 8.09 17.99 0.25
C MET A 34 9.35 17.88 1.12
N THR A 35 10.29 18.84 1.01
CA THR A 35 11.49 18.86 1.83
C THR A 35 11.15 18.98 3.31
N ALA A 36 10.30 19.94 3.67
CA ALA A 36 9.84 20.10 5.04
C ALA A 36 9.13 18.84 5.58
N ALA A 37 8.26 18.22 4.78
CA ALA A 37 7.58 17.00 5.17
C ALA A 37 8.55 15.83 5.42
N LEU A 38 9.60 15.69 4.61
CA LEU A 38 10.59 14.61 4.78
C LEU A 38 11.51 14.85 5.99
N GLU A 39 11.89 16.09 6.26
CA GLU A 39 12.65 16.45 7.46
C GLU A 39 11.83 16.16 8.74
N GLU A 40 10.58 16.56 8.74
CA GLU A 40 9.66 16.30 9.85
C GLU A 40 9.40 14.80 10.03
N LEU A 41 9.20 14.07 8.93
CA LEU A 41 9.02 12.62 8.96
C LEU A 41 10.26 11.91 9.56
N SER A 42 11.47 12.35 9.21
CA SER A 42 12.70 11.82 9.79
C SER A 42 12.76 12.06 11.31
N LEU A 43 12.38 13.25 11.76
CA LEU A 43 12.32 13.57 13.19
C LEU A 43 11.32 12.67 13.95
N TYR A 44 10.12 12.46 13.41
CA TYR A 44 9.12 11.60 14.06
C TYR A 44 9.48 10.13 13.98
N GLN A 45 10.12 9.67 12.92
CA GLN A 45 10.65 8.31 12.85
C GLN A 45 11.71 8.07 13.93
N ALA A 46 12.61 9.02 14.15
CA ALA A 46 13.60 8.92 15.24
C ALA A 46 12.94 8.88 16.64
N LYS A 47 11.87 9.66 16.85
CA LYS A 47 11.08 9.61 18.09
C LYS A 47 10.39 8.26 18.27
N LEU A 48 9.76 7.74 17.22
CA LEU A 48 9.11 6.41 17.22
C LEU A 48 10.12 5.33 17.59
N TYR A 49 11.29 5.37 16.97
CA TYR A 49 12.38 4.43 17.24
C TYR A 49 12.85 4.49 18.68
N ALA A 50 13.11 5.70 19.21
CA ALA A 50 13.55 5.90 20.59
C ALA A 50 12.49 5.47 21.62
N GLN A 51 11.21 5.70 21.33
CA GLN A 51 10.10 5.33 22.19
C GLN A 51 9.91 3.82 22.29
N ASN A 52 10.17 3.08 21.22
CA ASN A 52 10.14 1.61 21.13
C ASN A 52 8.87 0.97 21.72
N THR A 53 7.71 1.61 21.54
CA THR A 53 6.43 1.17 22.10
C THR A 53 5.45 0.74 21.02
N TYR A 54 5.30 1.57 19.98
CA TYR A 54 4.41 1.32 18.85
C TYR A 54 5.19 0.88 17.61
N GLY A 55 4.57 0.08 16.75
CA GLY A 55 5.06 -0.22 15.41
C GLY A 55 4.13 0.42 14.37
N LEU A 56 4.67 0.87 13.24
CA LEU A 56 3.90 1.42 12.14
C LEU A 56 4.08 0.54 10.89
N ILE A 57 2.97 0.19 10.26
CA ILE A 57 2.96 -0.61 9.03
C ILE A 57 2.34 0.23 7.91
N ILE A 58 3.08 0.43 6.83
CA ILE A 58 2.62 1.14 5.64
C ILE A 58 2.45 0.12 4.52
N VAL A 59 1.22 -0.12 4.11
CA VAL A 59 0.90 -1.00 2.99
C VAL A 59 0.74 -0.16 1.72
N LEU A 60 1.46 -0.52 0.66
CA LEU A 60 1.33 0.09 -0.66
C LEU A 60 0.78 -0.92 -1.65
N GLN A 61 -0.43 -0.66 -2.16
CA GLN A 61 -1.08 -1.42 -3.19
C GLN A 61 -1.36 -0.56 -4.42
N ALA A 62 -1.31 -1.15 -5.59
CA ALA A 62 -1.62 -0.48 -6.85
C ALA A 62 -1.60 -1.45 -8.02
N MET A 63 -2.18 -1.03 -9.13
CA MET A 63 -1.93 -1.62 -10.45
C MET A 63 -0.43 -1.55 -10.82
N ASP A 64 -0.01 -2.39 -11.76
CA ASP A 64 1.35 -2.33 -12.26
C ASP A 64 1.67 -0.97 -12.89
N ALA A 65 2.94 -0.57 -12.84
CA ALA A 65 3.43 0.74 -13.27
C ALA A 65 2.85 1.97 -12.56
N ALA A 66 2.00 1.83 -11.53
CA ALA A 66 1.46 2.96 -10.77
C ALA A 66 2.52 3.77 -10.01
N GLY A 67 3.70 3.19 -9.72
CA GLY A 67 4.82 3.93 -9.15
C GLY A 67 5.18 3.59 -7.71
N LYS A 68 4.77 2.43 -7.19
CA LYS A 68 5.07 1.95 -5.82
C LYS A 68 6.54 2.12 -5.45
N ASP A 69 7.47 1.51 -6.22
CA ASP A 69 8.92 1.56 -5.92
C ASP A 69 9.47 2.99 -5.90
N GLY A 70 8.98 3.82 -6.86
CA GLY A 70 9.38 5.22 -6.93
C GLY A 70 8.90 6.02 -5.72
N THR A 71 7.70 5.74 -5.24
CA THR A 71 7.14 6.37 -4.04
C THR A 71 7.92 5.94 -2.80
N ILE A 72 8.17 4.65 -2.63
CA ILE A 72 8.99 4.12 -1.54
C ILE A 72 10.37 4.80 -1.53
N LYS A 73 11.06 4.79 -2.66
CA LYS A 73 12.38 5.40 -2.78
C LYS A 73 12.39 6.89 -2.38
N HIS A 74 11.40 7.68 -2.82
CA HIS A 74 11.45 9.13 -2.60
C HIS A 74 10.89 9.56 -1.24
N VAL A 75 9.96 8.81 -0.66
CA VAL A 75 9.36 9.17 0.63
C VAL A 75 10.19 8.64 1.80
N PHE A 76 10.77 7.45 1.66
CA PHE A 76 11.39 6.77 2.81
C PHE A 76 12.94 6.73 2.76
N SER A 77 13.58 7.21 1.68
CA SER A 77 15.04 7.17 1.57
C SER A 77 15.78 8.13 2.54
N HIS A 78 15.05 9.07 3.13
CA HIS A 78 15.61 10.03 4.10
C HIS A 78 15.50 9.55 5.55
N LEU A 79 14.84 8.41 5.78
CA LEU A 79 14.68 7.83 7.11
C LEU A 79 15.91 7.03 7.52
N ASP A 80 16.15 6.93 8.84
CA ASP A 80 17.20 6.06 9.37
C ASP A 80 16.88 4.59 9.02
N PRO A 81 17.75 3.91 8.26
CA PRO A 81 17.54 2.54 7.85
C PRO A 81 17.45 1.53 9.01
N ASN A 82 17.98 1.86 10.19
CA ASN A 82 17.85 1.02 11.37
C ASN A 82 16.41 0.94 11.90
N GLY A 83 15.59 1.98 11.63
CA GLY A 83 14.20 2.06 12.07
C GLY A 83 13.19 1.79 10.95
N VAL A 84 13.63 1.42 9.74
CA VAL A 84 12.74 1.20 8.59
C VAL A 84 13.05 -0.12 7.91
N HIS A 85 12.01 -0.91 7.67
CA HIS A 85 12.12 -2.19 6.98
C HIS A 85 11.19 -2.27 5.78
N VAL A 86 11.76 -2.44 4.58
CA VAL A 86 11.00 -2.56 3.32
C VAL A 86 10.93 -4.01 2.90
N VAL A 87 9.71 -4.53 2.75
CA VAL A 87 9.46 -5.87 2.23
C VAL A 87 8.66 -5.79 0.95
N SER A 88 9.17 -6.44 -0.10
CA SER A 88 8.47 -6.56 -1.38
C SER A 88 7.91 -7.97 -1.53
N PHE A 89 6.59 -8.10 -1.44
CA PHE A 89 5.91 -9.37 -1.62
C PHE A 89 5.74 -9.68 -3.10
N LYS A 90 6.40 -10.74 -3.54
CA LYS A 90 6.29 -11.30 -4.88
C LYS A 90 5.34 -12.50 -4.86
N GLN A 91 5.28 -13.24 -5.97
CA GLN A 91 4.58 -14.52 -5.99
C GLN A 91 5.09 -15.41 -4.85
N PRO A 92 4.19 -16.12 -4.13
CA PRO A 92 4.57 -16.98 -3.03
C PRO A 92 5.56 -18.08 -3.47
N THR A 93 6.58 -18.30 -2.66
CA THR A 93 7.50 -19.43 -2.80
C THR A 93 6.80 -20.76 -2.47
N THR A 94 7.47 -21.88 -2.73
CA THR A 94 6.95 -23.20 -2.36
C THR A 94 6.73 -23.32 -0.85
N GLU A 95 7.70 -22.83 -0.04
CA GLU A 95 7.58 -22.80 1.42
C GLU A 95 6.38 -21.94 1.87
N GLU A 96 6.22 -20.73 1.29
CA GLU A 96 5.12 -19.84 1.63
C GLU A 96 3.74 -20.44 1.31
N LYS A 97 3.65 -21.26 0.25
CA LYS A 97 2.43 -21.99 -0.13
C LYS A 97 2.11 -23.18 0.78
N ASP A 98 3.06 -23.68 1.55
CA ASP A 98 2.84 -24.73 2.55
C ASP A 98 2.20 -24.20 3.84
N HIS A 99 2.07 -22.89 3.96
CA HIS A 99 1.45 -22.18 5.06
C HIS A 99 0.21 -21.40 4.60
N ASP A 100 -0.54 -20.84 5.56
CA ASP A 100 -1.63 -19.92 5.24
C ASP A 100 -1.12 -18.60 4.62
N TYR A 101 -2.00 -17.89 3.90
CA TYR A 101 -1.60 -16.68 3.16
C TYR A 101 -1.11 -15.51 4.04
N MET A 102 -1.39 -15.53 5.35
CA MET A 102 -0.93 -14.52 6.30
C MET A 102 0.44 -14.85 6.90
N TRP A 103 0.92 -16.10 6.78
CA TRP A 103 2.17 -16.53 7.41
C TRP A 103 3.37 -15.68 7.02
N ARG A 104 3.58 -15.43 5.71
CA ARG A 104 4.67 -14.60 5.21
C ARG A 104 4.55 -13.14 5.64
N ILE A 105 3.32 -12.67 5.81
CA ILE A 105 3.04 -11.32 6.26
C ILE A 105 3.42 -11.18 7.75
N ASN A 106 3.04 -12.15 8.57
CA ASN A 106 3.40 -12.19 9.99
C ASN A 106 4.92 -12.21 10.20
N LYS A 107 5.67 -12.95 9.38
CA LYS A 107 7.15 -12.97 9.43
C LYS A 107 7.77 -11.61 9.10
N ALA A 108 7.08 -10.79 8.34
CA ALA A 108 7.56 -9.49 7.87
C ALA A 108 7.16 -8.31 8.77
N LEU A 109 6.42 -8.56 9.84
CA LEU A 109 6.01 -7.50 10.77
C LEU A 109 7.22 -6.78 11.36
N PRO A 110 7.19 -5.44 11.45
CA PRO A 110 8.28 -4.68 12.06
C PRO A 110 8.35 -4.92 13.56
N ARG A 111 9.50 -4.61 14.16
CA ARG A 111 9.61 -4.50 15.62
C ARG A 111 8.91 -3.24 16.10
N ARG A 112 8.63 -3.16 17.42
CA ARG A 112 8.22 -1.93 18.06
C ARG A 112 9.28 -0.85 17.82
N GLY A 113 8.87 0.39 17.69
CA GLY A 113 9.73 1.51 17.32
C GLY A 113 10.07 1.60 15.83
N ASN A 114 9.70 0.62 15.02
CA ASN A 114 10.08 0.56 13.61
C ASN A 114 8.89 0.79 12.66
N ILE A 115 9.20 1.22 11.45
CA ILE A 115 8.27 1.35 10.34
C ILE A 115 8.49 0.18 9.38
N GLY A 116 7.49 -0.67 9.20
CA GLY A 116 7.45 -1.69 8.16
C GLY A 116 6.77 -1.14 6.90
N ILE A 117 7.41 -1.23 5.74
CA ILE A 117 6.85 -0.79 4.46
C ILE A 117 6.63 -2.02 3.59
N PHE A 118 5.37 -2.32 3.31
CA PHE A 118 4.95 -3.45 2.50
C PHE A 118 4.67 -3.01 1.07
N ASN A 119 5.57 -3.33 0.16
CA ASN A 119 5.38 -3.17 -1.27
C ASN A 119 4.62 -4.38 -1.81
N ARG A 120 3.32 -4.24 -2.05
CA ARG A 120 2.30 -5.28 -2.10
C ARG A 120 2.13 -5.93 -0.72
N SER A 121 1.19 -6.86 -0.57
CA SER A 121 0.91 -7.49 0.73
C SER A 121 -0.04 -8.67 0.56
N HIS A 122 -0.62 -9.14 1.66
CA HIS A 122 -1.71 -10.13 1.70
C HIS A 122 -2.96 -9.73 0.90
N TYR A 123 -3.08 -8.47 0.51
CA TYR A 123 -4.18 -8.02 -0.36
C TYR A 123 -4.08 -8.57 -1.79
N GLU A 124 -2.91 -9.04 -2.22
CA GLU A 124 -2.78 -9.80 -3.48
C GLU A 124 -3.63 -11.09 -3.43
N ASP A 125 -3.78 -11.68 -2.24
CA ASP A 125 -4.52 -12.93 -2.01
C ASP A 125 -6.05 -12.77 -2.06
N VAL A 126 -6.57 -11.55 -2.10
CA VAL A 126 -7.99 -11.25 -2.33
C VAL A 126 -8.26 -10.51 -3.63
N VAL A 127 -7.23 -10.01 -4.31
CA VAL A 127 -7.36 -9.33 -5.60
C VAL A 127 -6.78 -10.17 -6.72
N VAL A 128 -5.46 -10.42 -6.74
CA VAL A 128 -4.79 -11.15 -7.82
C VAL A 128 -5.28 -12.59 -7.89
N THR A 129 -5.42 -13.25 -6.75
CA THR A 129 -5.96 -14.61 -6.66
C THR A 129 -7.37 -14.71 -7.26
N ARG A 130 -8.21 -13.67 -7.09
CA ARG A 130 -9.56 -13.61 -7.71
C ARG A 130 -9.52 -13.26 -9.19
N VAL A 131 -8.62 -12.37 -9.62
CA VAL A 131 -8.50 -12.01 -11.05
C VAL A 131 -8.17 -13.23 -11.88
N HIS A 132 -7.31 -14.11 -11.36
CA HIS A 132 -6.78 -15.27 -12.09
C HIS A 132 -7.36 -16.60 -11.63
N ASP A 133 -8.38 -16.58 -10.79
CA ASP A 133 -9.06 -17.78 -10.27
C ASP A 133 -8.07 -18.80 -9.64
N LEU A 134 -7.08 -18.28 -8.87
CA LEU A 134 -5.96 -19.08 -8.34
C LEU A 134 -6.28 -19.77 -7.01
N ILE A 135 -7.46 -19.57 -6.43
CA ILE A 135 -7.81 -20.10 -5.10
C ILE A 135 -7.68 -21.63 -5.02
N GLU A 136 -7.95 -22.32 -6.12
CA GLU A 136 -7.83 -23.79 -6.20
C GLU A 136 -6.37 -24.26 -6.20
N ASN A 137 -5.42 -23.38 -6.54
CA ASN A 137 -3.99 -23.65 -6.53
C ASN A 137 -3.35 -23.38 -5.15
N ASP A 138 -4.07 -22.69 -4.26
CA ASP A 138 -3.68 -22.58 -2.87
C ASP A 138 -3.94 -23.93 -2.19
N LYS A 139 -3.03 -24.35 -1.31
CA LYS A 139 -3.18 -25.61 -0.56
C LYS A 139 -4.24 -25.52 0.57
N ILE A 140 -5.33 -24.81 0.30
CA ILE A 140 -6.46 -24.69 1.21
C ILE A 140 -7.33 -25.95 1.12
N PRO A 141 -7.85 -26.50 2.22
CA PRO A 141 -8.81 -27.61 2.17
C PRO A 141 -10.05 -27.27 1.34
N LYS A 142 -10.43 -28.19 0.45
CA LYS A 142 -11.50 -27.94 -0.54
C LYS A 142 -12.87 -27.63 0.08
N ASP A 143 -13.13 -28.18 1.25
CA ASP A 143 -14.36 -27.93 2.03
C ASP A 143 -14.42 -26.52 2.62
N LEU A 144 -13.30 -25.79 2.67
CA LEU A 144 -13.23 -24.40 3.10
C LEU A 144 -13.34 -23.42 1.92
N VAL A 145 -13.30 -23.89 0.68
CA VAL A 145 -13.48 -23.07 -0.53
C VAL A 145 -14.94 -23.11 -0.95
N ASP A 146 -15.73 -22.28 -0.31
CA ASP A 146 -17.15 -22.11 -0.64
C ASP A 146 -17.44 -20.77 -1.32
N LYS A 147 -18.71 -20.48 -1.59
CA LYS A 147 -19.14 -19.21 -2.22
C LYS A 147 -18.82 -17.97 -1.39
N ASN A 148 -18.57 -18.12 -0.08
CA ASN A 148 -18.32 -17.00 0.85
C ASN A 148 -16.83 -16.86 1.16
N ILE A 149 -15.95 -17.56 0.47
CA ILE A 149 -14.49 -17.57 0.76
C ILE A 149 -13.89 -16.15 0.79
N TRP A 150 -14.34 -15.26 -0.10
CA TRP A 150 -13.83 -13.89 -0.18
C TRP A 150 -14.29 -13.01 0.98
N GLU A 151 -15.55 -13.10 1.38
CA GLU A 151 -16.09 -12.45 2.59
C GLU A 151 -15.37 -12.94 3.84
N THR A 152 -15.08 -14.25 3.90
CA THR A 152 -14.29 -14.86 4.97
C THR A 152 -12.89 -14.29 5.00
N ARG A 153 -12.19 -14.17 3.87
CA ARG A 153 -10.85 -13.56 3.79
C ARG A 153 -10.87 -12.09 4.21
N TYR A 154 -11.84 -11.30 3.75
CA TYR A 154 -11.97 -9.91 4.18
C TYR A 154 -12.18 -9.78 5.70
N ARG A 155 -13.03 -10.64 6.27
CA ARG A 155 -13.22 -10.69 7.73
C ARG A 155 -11.91 -11.06 8.45
N GLN A 156 -11.21 -12.09 7.99
CA GLN A 156 -9.92 -12.50 8.57
C GLN A 156 -8.89 -11.36 8.54
N ILE A 157 -8.81 -10.63 7.45
CA ILE A 157 -7.92 -9.47 7.31
C ILE A 157 -8.29 -8.39 8.32
N ARG A 158 -9.58 -8.00 8.41
CA ARG A 158 -10.03 -7.01 9.39
C ARG A 158 -9.75 -7.44 10.83
N ASP A 159 -9.98 -8.70 11.15
CA ASP A 159 -9.73 -9.26 12.49
C ASP A 159 -8.24 -9.24 12.82
N TRP A 160 -7.39 -9.58 11.87
CA TRP A 160 -5.93 -9.53 12.02
C TRP A 160 -5.41 -8.09 12.17
N GLU A 161 -5.89 -7.16 11.37
CA GLU A 161 -5.53 -5.74 11.47
C GLU A 161 -5.96 -5.15 12.83
N ARG A 162 -7.17 -5.51 13.29
CA ARG A 162 -7.65 -5.14 14.62
C ARG A 162 -6.76 -5.71 15.72
N TYR A 163 -6.42 -6.99 15.65
CA TYR A 163 -5.50 -7.64 16.58
C TYR A 163 -4.16 -6.90 16.65
N LEU A 164 -3.58 -6.53 15.53
CA LEU A 164 -2.33 -5.77 15.49
C LEU A 164 -2.48 -4.39 16.14
N ALA A 165 -3.55 -3.67 15.83
CA ALA A 165 -3.82 -2.35 16.41
C ALA A 165 -3.97 -2.40 17.93
N GLU A 166 -4.66 -3.41 18.45
CA GLU A 166 -4.83 -3.66 19.89
C GLU A 166 -3.52 -4.03 20.59
N ASN A 167 -2.53 -4.49 19.84
CA ASN A 167 -1.16 -4.76 20.31
C ASN A 167 -0.17 -3.62 20.01
N GLY A 168 -0.64 -2.45 19.59
CA GLY A 168 0.19 -1.26 19.35
C GLY A 168 0.93 -1.28 18.00
N PHE A 169 0.47 -2.08 17.03
CA PHE A 169 0.93 -2.01 15.65
C PHE A 169 -0.14 -1.37 14.79
N HIS A 170 0.13 -0.15 14.36
CA HIS A 170 -0.83 0.62 13.57
C HIS A 170 -0.56 0.47 12.09
N MET A 171 -1.63 0.37 11.31
CA MET A 171 -1.53 0.16 9.88
C MET A 171 -2.17 1.30 9.09
N VAL A 172 -1.45 1.77 8.09
CA VAL A 172 -1.94 2.72 7.08
C VAL A 172 -1.84 2.05 5.72
N LYS A 173 -2.93 2.02 5.01
CA LYS A 173 -3.01 1.37 3.70
C LYS A 173 -3.19 2.40 2.60
N ILE A 174 -2.35 2.34 1.59
CA ILE A 174 -2.31 3.33 0.50
C ILE A 174 -2.49 2.60 -0.81
N PHE A 175 -3.56 2.96 -1.53
CA PHE A 175 -3.79 2.54 -2.89
C PHE A 175 -3.39 3.66 -3.85
N LEU A 176 -2.39 3.39 -4.71
CA LEU A 176 -1.96 4.35 -5.74
C LEU A 176 -2.87 4.20 -6.96
N HIS A 177 -3.77 5.16 -7.13
CA HIS A 177 -4.78 5.14 -8.16
C HIS A 177 -4.26 5.81 -9.45
N VAL A 178 -3.80 4.98 -10.38
CA VAL A 178 -3.30 5.39 -11.70
C VAL A 178 -4.40 5.23 -12.76
N SER A 179 -4.44 6.10 -13.76
CA SER A 179 -5.31 5.95 -14.92
C SER A 179 -4.79 4.88 -15.88
N LYS A 180 -5.70 4.31 -16.67
CA LYS A 180 -5.37 3.31 -17.70
C LYS A 180 -4.41 3.88 -18.76
N ASP A 181 -4.56 5.16 -19.10
CA ASP A 181 -3.74 5.85 -20.08
C ASP A 181 -2.33 6.12 -19.53
N GLU A 182 -2.21 6.70 -18.34
CA GLU A 182 -0.90 6.92 -17.71
C GLU A 182 -0.16 5.59 -17.48
N GLN A 183 -0.86 4.51 -17.12
CA GLN A 183 -0.25 3.19 -17.01
C GLN A 183 0.33 2.73 -18.35
N ARG A 184 -0.44 2.88 -19.46
CA ARG A 184 0.01 2.57 -20.82
C ARG A 184 1.29 3.32 -21.15
N ASP A 185 1.30 4.63 -20.90
CA ASP A 185 2.42 5.49 -21.25
C ASP A 185 3.67 5.14 -20.44
N ARG A 186 3.51 4.79 -19.16
CA ARG A 186 4.61 4.28 -18.32
C ARG A 186 5.15 2.93 -18.78
N LEU A 187 4.30 2.02 -19.25
CA LEU A 187 4.72 0.75 -19.80
C LEU A 187 5.44 0.96 -21.14
N ALA A 188 4.93 1.83 -22.01
CA ALA A 188 5.60 2.22 -23.24
C ALA A 188 7.00 2.85 -22.97
N GLU A 189 7.11 3.70 -21.96
CA GLU A 189 8.41 4.27 -21.55
C GLU A 189 9.42 3.19 -21.12
N ARG A 190 8.97 2.08 -20.53
CA ARG A 190 9.87 0.96 -20.19
C ARG A 190 10.45 0.29 -21.43
N ILE A 191 9.72 0.28 -22.56
CA ILE A 191 10.18 -0.29 -23.83
C ILE A 191 11.13 0.70 -24.54
N LEU A 192 10.75 1.97 -24.60
CA LEU A 192 11.48 3.00 -25.37
C LEU A 192 12.76 3.49 -24.68
N ASN A 193 12.78 3.51 -23.35
CA ASN A 193 13.92 4.02 -22.60
C ASN A 193 14.86 2.89 -22.18
N LYS A 194 16.04 2.80 -22.82
CA LYS A 194 17.07 1.78 -22.54
C LYS A 194 17.42 1.66 -21.04
N LYS A 195 17.40 2.77 -20.29
CA LYS A 195 17.66 2.77 -18.84
C LYS A 195 16.54 2.11 -18.02
N LYS A 196 15.37 1.87 -18.61
CA LYS A 196 14.19 1.29 -17.96
C LYS A 196 13.81 -0.09 -18.51
N ASN A 197 14.46 -0.57 -19.59
CA ASN A 197 14.13 -1.84 -20.23
C ASN A 197 14.21 -3.04 -19.27
N TRP A 198 15.08 -2.98 -18.28
CA TRP A 198 15.20 -4.03 -17.27
C TRP A 198 13.92 -4.20 -16.40
N LYS A 199 13.02 -3.22 -16.40
CA LYS A 199 11.70 -3.27 -15.76
C LYS A 199 10.59 -3.79 -16.66
N PHE A 200 10.88 -4.00 -17.95
CA PHE A 200 9.87 -4.45 -18.90
C PHE A 200 9.50 -5.90 -18.65
N SER A 201 8.21 -6.18 -18.63
CA SER A 201 7.65 -7.52 -18.58
C SER A 201 6.45 -7.60 -19.51
N ILE A 202 6.41 -8.65 -20.33
CA ILE A 202 5.24 -8.92 -21.18
C ILE A 202 4.01 -9.26 -20.32
N ALA A 203 4.23 -9.81 -19.13
CA ALA A 203 3.16 -10.09 -18.18
C ALA A 203 2.40 -8.81 -17.79
N ASP A 204 3.09 -7.68 -17.56
CA ASP A 204 2.45 -6.40 -17.23
C ASP A 204 1.48 -5.94 -18.34
N ILE A 205 1.80 -6.22 -19.61
CA ILE A 205 0.93 -5.90 -20.74
C ILE A 205 -0.29 -6.82 -20.76
N ASN A 206 -0.10 -8.10 -20.48
CA ASN A 206 -1.19 -9.07 -20.45
C ASN A 206 -2.16 -8.78 -19.29
N GLU A 207 -1.66 -8.34 -18.14
CA GLU A 207 -2.46 -7.94 -16.98
C GLU A 207 -3.44 -6.79 -17.30
N ARG A 208 -3.11 -5.91 -18.24
CA ARG A 208 -4.01 -4.83 -18.67
C ARG A 208 -5.35 -5.31 -19.24
N ARG A 209 -5.43 -6.54 -19.72
CA ARG A 209 -6.69 -7.14 -20.21
C ARG A 209 -7.74 -7.28 -19.11
N PHE A 210 -7.27 -7.41 -17.87
CA PHE A 210 -8.12 -7.55 -16.69
C PHE A 210 -8.38 -6.22 -15.98
N TRP A 211 -8.08 -5.06 -16.63
CA TRP A 211 -8.17 -3.73 -16.02
C TRP A 211 -9.47 -3.51 -15.26
N ASP A 212 -10.62 -3.74 -15.90
CA ASP A 212 -11.92 -3.45 -15.29
C ASP A 212 -12.17 -4.39 -14.10
N ARG A 213 -11.83 -5.67 -14.21
CA ARG A 213 -11.92 -6.65 -13.11
C ARG A 213 -11.04 -6.23 -11.93
N TYR A 214 -9.83 -5.74 -12.19
CA TYR A 214 -8.97 -5.18 -11.14
C TYR A 214 -9.59 -3.95 -10.46
N GLN A 215 -10.15 -3.02 -11.23
CA GLN A 215 -10.78 -1.83 -10.67
C GLN A 215 -11.97 -2.17 -9.76
N ASP A 216 -12.78 -3.14 -10.16
CA ASP A 216 -13.93 -3.60 -9.36
C ASP A 216 -13.45 -4.30 -8.08
N LEU A 217 -12.47 -5.19 -8.17
CA LEU A 217 -11.94 -5.93 -7.02
C LEU A 217 -11.15 -5.04 -6.05
N TYR A 218 -10.39 -4.05 -6.54
CA TYR A 218 -9.75 -3.06 -5.67
C TYR A 218 -10.79 -2.16 -4.99
N SER A 219 -11.88 -1.80 -5.67
CA SER A 219 -12.97 -1.04 -5.06
C SER A 219 -13.61 -1.83 -3.91
N GLU A 220 -13.97 -3.10 -4.16
CA GLU A 220 -14.53 -4.01 -3.16
C GLU A 220 -13.55 -4.23 -1.99
N MET A 221 -12.28 -4.50 -2.28
CA MET A 221 -11.25 -4.69 -1.26
C MET A 221 -11.13 -3.48 -0.33
N ILE A 222 -11.11 -2.27 -0.88
CA ILE A 222 -11.01 -1.03 -0.09
C ILE A 222 -12.29 -0.84 0.74
N GLU A 223 -13.47 -1.05 0.14
CA GLU A 223 -14.77 -0.97 0.81
C GLU A 223 -14.82 -1.93 2.01
N GLU A 224 -14.48 -3.20 1.78
CA GLU A 224 -14.60 -4.26 2.77
C GLU A 224 -13.54 -4.21 3.88
N THR A 225 -12.40 -3.55 3.64
CA THR A 225 -11.30 -3.59 4.59
C THR A 225 -10.85 -2.22 5.10
N SER A 226 -11.47 -1.11 4.68
CA SER A 226 -11.16 0.18 5.31
C SER A 226 -11.85 0.28 6.67
N THR A 227 -11.06 0.43 7.73
CA THR A 227 -11.55 0.61 9.09
C THR A 227 -10.95 1.87 9.73
N GLU A 228 -11.54 2.34 10.82
CA GLU A 228 -10.99 3.50 11.53
C GLU A 228 -9.55 3.24 12.01
N LYS A 229 -9.26 2.02 12.46
CA LYS A 229 -7.94 1.64 13.00
C LYS A 229 -6.91 1.32 11.91
N ALA A 230 -7.36 0.89 10.73
CA ALA A 230 -6.52 0.56 9.59
C ALA A 230 -7.13 1.12 8.28
N PRO A 231 -7.09 2.44 8.09
CA PRO A 231 -7.75 3.08 6.96
C PRO A 231 -7.01 2.87 5.65
N TRP A 232 -7.79 2.80 4.55
CA TRP A 232 -7.28 2.98 3.20
C TRP A 232 -7.25 4.45 2.80
N TYR A 233 -6.22 4.82 2.04
CA TYR A 233 -6.12 6.11 1.35
C TYR A 233 -6.02 5.85 -0.16
N ILE A 234 -6.94 6.42 -0.93
CA ILE A 234 -6.95 6.33 -2.40
C ILE A 234 -6.22 7.55 -2.94
N VAL A 235 -4.96 7.38 -3.32
CA VAL A 235 -4.05 8.49 -3.67
C VAL A 235 -3.90 8.61 -5.17
N PRO A 236 -4.16 9.79 -5.77
CA PRO A 236 -3.93 10.06 -7.19
C PRO A 236 -2.48 9.74 -7.59
N ALA A 237 -2.29 8.98 -8.67
CA ALA A 237 -0.97 8.46 -9.03
C ALA A 237 -0.48 8.81 -10.43
N ASP A 238 -1.22 9.58 -11.23
CA ASP A 238 -0.77 10.02 -12.55
C ASP A 238 0.37 11.05 -12.44
N ASN A 239 0.33 11.92 -11.44
CA ASN A 239 1.36 12.91 -11.19
C ASN A 239 2.32 12.45 -10.10
N LYS A 240 3.44 11.86 -10.45
CA LYS A 240 4.43 11.28 -9.50
C LYS A 240 4.84 12.21 -8.35
N TRP A 241 5.03 13.51 -8.65
CA TRP A 241 5.39 14.52 -7.64
C TRP A 241 4.28 14.67 -6.61
N PHE A 242 3.02 14.73 -7.05
CA PHE A 242 1.85 14.88 -6.21
C PHE A 242 1.60 13.63 -5.36
N THR A 243 1.67 12.45 -5.98
CA THR A 243 1.58 11.16 -5.29
C THR A 243 2.55 11.10 -4.10
N ARG A 244 3.82 11.44 -4.33
CA ARG A 244 4.86 11.42 -3.30
C ARG A 244 4.57 12.39 -2.17
N TYR A 245 4.11 13.60 -2.51
CA TYR A 245 3.72 14.60 -1.53
C TYR A 245 2.55 14.11 -0.68
N VAL A 246 1.46 13.63 -1.29
CA VAL A 246 0.30 13.13 -0.54
C VAL A 246 0.69 11.94 0.35
N VAL A 247 1.48 11.00 -0.16
CA VAL A 247 1.95 9.85 0.63
C VAL A 247 2.83 10.31 1.80
N SER A 248 3.74 11.26 1.59
CA SER A 248 4.55 11.80 2.70
C SER A 248 3.69 12.43 3.80
N GLN A 249 2.64 13.16 3.44
CA GLN A 249 1.70 13.77 4.40
C GLN A 249 0.90 12.71 5.17
N ILE A 250 0.45 11.64 4.50
CA ILE A 250 -0.28 10.53 5.14
C ILE A 250 0.63 9.83 6.17
N VAL A 251 1.86 9.50 5.77
CA VAL A 251 2.82 8.81 6.64
C VAL A 251 3.25 9.71 7.80
N LEU A 252 3.51 10.99 7.56
CA LEU A 252 3.82 11.97 8.59
C LEU A 252 2.70 12.06 9.63
N LYS A 253 1.45 12.19 9.18
CA LYS A 253 0.28 12.19 10.08
C LYS A 253 0.20 10.92 10.91
N ALA A 254 0.46 9.76 10.33
CA ALA A 254 0.49 8.50 11.07
C ALA A 254 1.61 8.49 12.13
N CYS A 255 2.83 8.91 11.77
CA CYS A 255 3.91 9.03 12.74
C CYS A 255 3.57 9.99 13.89
N LEU A 256 2.98 11.14 13.58
CA LEU A 256 2.54 12.12 14.58
C LEU A 256 1.56 11.54 15.60
N LEU A 257 0.58 10.76 15.14
CA LEU A 257 -0.44 10.17 16.01
C LEU A 257 0.13 9.21 17.07
N TYR A 258 1.24 8.50 16.72
CA TYR A 258 1.81 7.45 17.57
C TYR A 258 3.14 7.84 18.22
N THR A 259 3.60 9.06 17.98
CA THR A 259 4.82 9.61 18.61
C THR A 259 4.52 10.84 19.46
N SER A 260 3.28 11.05 19.86
CA SER A 260 2.90 12.17 20.74
C SER A 260 3.81 12.19 21.98
N PRO A 261 4.30 13.37 22.43
CA PRO A 261 5.14 13.43 23.61
C PRO A 261 4.31 12.95 24.78
N SER A 262 4.58 11.74 25.26
CA SER A 262 4.17 11.38 26.61
C SER A 262 4.94 12.30 27.56
N PRO A 263 4.29 13.07 28.41
CA PRO A 263 4.99 13.71 29.48
C PRO A 263 5.62 12.60 30.34
N ARG A 264 6.92 12.65 30.49
CA ARG A 264 7.61 11.86 31.52
C ARG A 264 7.28 12.44 32.88
#